data_740d21409be743b8d5329f5bd1737bb2
#
_entry.id   740d21409be743b8d5329f5bd1737bb2
#
_cell.length_a   1.000
_cell.length_b   1.000
_cell.length_c   1.000
_cell.angle_alpha   90.00
_cell.angle_beta   90.00
_cell.angle_gamma   90.00
#
_symmetry.space_group_name_H-M   'P 1'
#
loop_
_entity.id
_entity.type
_entity.pdbx_description
1 polymer ?
#
loop_
_entity_poly.entity_id
_entity_poly.type
_entity_poly.pdbx_seq_one_letter_code
_entity_poly.pdbx_strand_id
1 'polypeptide(L)'
;MGGYVHDVEIEGGHTIVVDEPAFVEGGTDAGPSPTRLVAAGLAGCTAVTMEMYAARRGWDVGAVEVDVDVEYEDFAPLSFAVTLRLPAGLSEEQRQRLLAVAAKCPVHRLLAGETEVVISDRIEDLPDA
;
A
#
# COMPACT_ATOMS: atom_id res chain seq x y z
N MET A 1 -3.70 -14.04 27.03
CA MET A 1 -3.69 -13.98 25.92
C MET A 1 -3.11 -13.01 25.28
N GLY A 2 -2.86 -12.50 24.76
CA GLY A 2 -2.10 -11.49 24.33
C GLY A 2 -1.56 -11.50 22.99
N GLY A 3 -2.14 -11.90 22.08
CA GLY A 3 -1.69 -11.76 20.72
C GLY A 3 -2.41 -10.61 20.04
N TYR A 4 -1.82 -10.13 18.93
CA TYR A 4 -2.43 -9.12 18.10
C TYR A 4 -2.77 -9.64 16.70
N VAL A 5 -2.84 -10.95 16.56
CA VAL A 5 -3.20 -11.60 15.29
C VAL A 5 -4.67 -11.40 15.01
N HIS A 6 -4.99 -10.90 13.83
CA HIS A 6 -6.38 -10.73 13.39
C HIS A 6 -6.53 -11.21 11.97
N ASP A 7 -7.68 -11.83 11.70
CA ASP A 7 -8.10 -12.10 10.34
C ASP A 7 -8.94 -10.89 9.92
N VAL A 8 -8.56 -10.27 8.84
CA VAL A 8 -9.28 -9.10 8.32
C VAL A 8 -9.92 -9.47 7.00
N GLU A 9 -11.24 -9.36 6.96
CA GLU A 9 -11.97 -9.60 5.72
C GLU A 9 -11.99 -8.32 4.90
N ILE A 10 -11.60 -8.44 3.64
CA ILE A 10 -11.57 -7.33 2.72
C ILE A 10 -12.75 -7.46 1.78
N GLU A 11 -13.44 -6.34 1.53
CA GLU A 11 -14.52 -6.30 0.56
C GLU A 11 -14.04 -6.92 -0.76
N GLY A 12 -14.84 -7.78 -1.33
CA GLY A 12 -14.47 -8.53 -2.54
C GLY A 12 -14.09 -9.98 -2.28
N GLY A 13 -14.17 -10.45 -1.01
CA GLY A 13 -14.00 -11.85 -0.68
C GLY A 13 -12.59 -12.29 -0.33
N HIS A 14 -11.71 -11.35 0.00
CA HIS A 14 -10.35 -11.67 0.40
C HIS A 14 -10.19 -11.57 1.92
N THR A 15 -9.35 -12.44 2.47
CA THR A 15 -9.01 -12.38 3.90
C THR A 15 -7.50 -12.30 4.02
N ILE A 16 -7.01 -11.44 4.90
CA ILE A 16 -5.60 -11.34 5.21
C ILE A 16 -5.39 -11.49 6.70
N VAL A 17 -4.19 -11.95 7.06
CA VAL A 17 -3.76 -12.01 8.46
C VAL A 17 -2.96 -10.76 8.76
N VAL A 18 -3.30 -10.09 9.85
CA VAL A 18 -2.62 -8.88 10.32
C VAL A 18 -2.07 -9.17 11.71
N ASP A 19 -0.86 -8.73 11.97
CA ASP A 19 -0.22 -8.88 13.28
C ASP A 19 0.78 -7.76 13.48
N GLU A 20 1.38 -7.69 14.66
CA GLU A 20 2.50 -6.81 14.91
C GLU A 20 3.81 -7.58 14.76
N PRO A 21 4.93 -6.90 14.46
CA PRO A 21 6.23 -7.55 14.37
C PRO A 21 6.65 -8.20 15.70
N ALA A 22 7.54 -9.17 15.63
CA ALA A 22 7.98 -9.89 16.82
C ALA A 22 8.68 -9.00 17.85
N PHE A 23 9.26 -7.87 17.44
CA PHE A 23 9.89 -6.95 18.39
C PHE A 23 8.88 -6.13 19.20
N VAL A 24 7.61 -6.16 18.83
CA VAL A 24 6.54 -5.54 19.61
C VAL A 24 6.02 -6.58 20.58
N GLU A 25 5.94 -6.23 21.87
CA GLU A 25 5.43 -7.17 22.86
C GLU A 25 4.02 -7.59 22.50
N GLY A 26 3.79 -8.91 22.39
CA GLY A 26 2.52 -9.48 21.94
C GLY A 26 2.44 -9.74 20.45
N GLY A 27 3.38 -9.24 19.66
CA GLY A 27 3.45 -9.50 18.23
C GLY A 27 4.18 -10.79 17.93
N THR A 28 3.71 -11.53 16.93
CA THR A 28 4.31 -12.80 16.52
C THR A 28 4.71 -12.83 15.04
N ASP A 29 4.55 -11.71 14.35
CA ASP A 29 4.89 -11.60 12.93
C ASP A 29 4.17 -12.64 12.06
N ALA A 30 2.95 -12.99 12.43
CA ALA A 30 2.14 -13.93 11.65
C ALA A 30 1.59 -13.32 10.35
N GLY A 31 1.64 -12.02 10.24
CA GLY A 31 1.22 -11.28 9.05
C GLY A 31 1.78 -9.87 9.12
N PRO A 32 1.59 -9.07 8.06
CA PRO A 32 2.09 -7.70 8.05
C PRO A 32 1.39 -6.83 9.08
N SER A 33 2.09 -5.81 9.56
CA SER A 33 1.49 -4.82 10.45
C SER A 33 0.50 -3.93 9.68
N PRO A 34 -0.45 -3.30 10.37
CA PRO A 34 -1.40 -2.38 9.71
C PRO A 34 -0.73 -1.31 8.85
N THR A 35 0.33 -0.68 9.35
CA THR A 35 1.03 0.35 8.58
C THR A 35 1.72 -0.21 7.34
N ARG A 36 2.28 -1.42 7.44
CA ARG A 36 2.87 -2.09 6.28
C ARG A 36 1.82 -2.45 5.23
N LEU A 37 0.60 -2.71 5.65
CA LEU A 37 -0.50 -2.93 4.72
C LEU A 37 -0.85 -1.66 3.96
N VAL A 38 -0.77 -0.51 4.60
CA VAL A 38 -0.95 0.78 3.93
C VAL A 38 0.15 0.95 2.87
N ALA A 39 1.40 0.65 3.24
CA ALA A 39 2.52 0.70 2.29
C ALA A 39 2.32 -0.26 1.13
N ALA A 40 1.82 -1.48 1.39
CA ALA A 40 1.53 -2.44 0.34
C ALA A 40 0.44 -1.92 -0.61
N GLY A 41 -0.58 -1.28 -0.07
CA GLY A 41 -1.63 -0.65 -0.87
C GLY A 41 -1.08 0.43 -1.78
N LEU A 42 -0.18 1.26 -1.25
CA LEU A 42 0.48 2.29 -2.04
C LEU A 42 1.33 1.67 -3.16
N ALA A 43 2.13 0.65 -2.84
CA ALA A 43 2.96 -0.03 -3.83
C ALA A 43 2.13 -0.66 -4.94
N GLY A 44 1.07 -1.39 -4.58
CA GLY A 44 0.19 -2.02 -5.55
C GLY A 44 -0.54 -1.01 -6.43
N CYS A 45 -1.07 0.03 -5.83
CA CYS A 45 -1.76 1.09 -6.56
C CYS A 45 -0.83 1.79 -7.56
N THR A 46 0.39 2.07 -7.12
CA THR A 46 1.42 2.69 -7.97
C THR A 46 1.74 1.82 -9.18
N ALA A 47 2.00 0.52 -8.95
CA ALA A 47 2.32 -0.41 -10.03
C ALA A 47 1.18 -0.53 -11.04
N VAL A 48 -0.04 -0.75 -10.55
CA VAL A 48 -1.21 -0.89 -11.42
C VAL A 48 -1.45 0.38 -12.23
N THR A 49 -1.34 1.55 -11.60
CA THR A 49 -1.55 2.82 -12.28
C THR A 49 -0.55 3.03 -13.42
N MET A 50 0.73 2.72 -13.17
CA MET A 50 1.75 2.81 -14.22
C MET A 50 1.48 1.83 -15.36
N GLU A 51 1.12 0.60 -15.03
CA GLU A 51 0.87 -0.42 -16.04
C GLU A 51 -0.34 -0.09 -16.90
N MET A 52 -1.40 0.43 -16.31
CA MET A 52 -2.58 0.86 -17.05
C MET A 52 -2.26 2.02 -17.98
N TYR A 53 -1.47 2.98 -17.53
CA TYR A 53 -1.06 4.10 -18.36
C TYR A 53 -0.21 3.62 -19.54
N ALA A 54 0.78 2.79 -19.27
CA ALA A 54 1.66 2.23 -20.31
C ALA A 54 0.87 1.45 -21.35
N ALA A 55 -0.09 0.64 -20.90
CA ALA A 55 -0.92 -0.16 -21.80
C ALA A 55 -1.73 0.73 -22.75
N ARG A 56 -2.28 1.83 -22.26
CA ARG A 56 -3.03 2.77 -23.08
C ARG A 56 -2.17 3.47 -24.12
N ARG A 57 -0.88 3.61 -23.85
CA ARG A 57 0.07 4.23 -24.76
C ARG A 57 0.75 3.22 -25.70
N GLY A 58 0.46 1.94 -25.53
CA GLY A 58 1.12 0.90 -26.30
C GLY A 58 2.58 0.71 -25.92
N TRP A 59 2.97 1.15 -24.73
CA TRP A 59 4.33 0.96 -24.23
C TRP A 59 4.47 -0.40 -23.57
N ASP A 60 5.48 -1.16 -23.97
CA ASP A 60 5.81 -2.41 -23.31
C ASP A 60 6.83 -2.09 -22.21
N VAL A 61 6.34 -1.96 -21.00
CA VAL A 61 7.22 -1.65 -19.88
C VAL A 61 7.76 -2.91 -19.20
N GLY A 62 7.31 -4.09 -19.62
CA GLY A 62 7.76 -5.34 -19.03
C GLY A 62 7.41 -5.42 -17.55
N ALA A 63 8.31 -6.03 -16.78
CA ALA A 63 8.13 -6.14 -15.34
C ALA A 63 8.51 -4.84 -14.64
N VAL A 64 7.63 -4.35 -13.75
CA VAL A 64 7.92 -3.19 -12.91
C VAL A 64 7.95 -3.66 -11.46
N GLU A 65 8.80 -3.05 -10.65
CA GLU A 65 8.85 -3.30 -9.23
C GLU A 65 8.65 -1.98 -8.49
N VAL A 66 7.89 -2.03 -7.43
CA VAL A 66 7.65 -0.86 -6.58
C VAL A 66 7.95 -1.23 -5.15
N ASP A 67 8.87 -0.51 -4.52
CA ASP A 67 9.15 -0.66 -3.10
C ASP A 67 8.67 0.57 -2.38
N VAL A 68 8.12 0.38 -1.19
CA VAL A 68 7.71 1.48 -0.33
C VAL A 68 8.38 1.28 1.03
N ASP A 69 9.25 2.22 1.39
CA ASP A 69 9.90 2.24 2.69
C ASP A 69 9.15 3.20 3.61
N VAL A 70 8.92 2.79 4.84
CA VAL A 70 8.19 3.59 5.82
C VAL A 70 9.15 4.04 6.92
N GLU A 71 9.18 5.33 7.23
CA GLU A 71 9.88 5.85 8.39
C GLU A 71 8.88 6.10 9.50
N TYR A 72 9.27 5.77 10.72
CA TYR A 72 8.42 5.85 11.90
C TYR A 72 9.01 6.77 12.95
N GLU A 73 8.13 7.38 13.75
CA GLU A 73 8.50 8.04 14.98
C GLU A 73 7.46 7.62 16.03
N ASP A 74 7.90 6.94 17.10
CA ASP A 74 7.02 6.45 18.16
C ASP A 74 5.84 5.64 17.60
N PHE A 75 6.11 4.71 16.70
CA PHE A 75 5.12 3.87 16.02
C PHE A 75 4.21 4.61 15.05
N ALA A 76 4.33 5.92 14.94
CA ALA A 76 3.56 6.69 13.96
C ALA A 76 4.35 6.75 12.65
N PRO A 77 3.70 6.47 11.50
CA PRO A 77 4.39 6.59 10.22
C PRO A 77 4.61 8.06 9.89
N LEU A 78 5.85 8.43 9.55
CA LEU A 78 6.19 9.78 9.16
C LEU A 78 6.24 9.96 7.66
N SER A 79 6.75 8.97 6.94
CA SER A 79 6.92 9.09 5.51
C SER A 79 6.86 7.75 4.82
N PHE A 80 6.47 7.79 3.55
CA PHE A 80 6.48 6.65 2.66
C PHE A 80 7.38 7.01 1.49
N ALA A 81 8.52 6.36 1.36
CA ALA A 81 9.43 6.58 0.25
C ALA A 81 9.20 5.52 -0.81
N VAL A 82 8.78 5.94 -1.99
CA VAL A 82 8.43 5.06 -3.10
C VAL A 82 9.60 4.98 -4.07
N THR A 83 10.05 3.77 -4.37
CA THR A 83 11.10 3.54 -5.37
C THR A 83 10.51 2.69 -6.49
N LEU A 84 10.64 3.19 -7.72
CA LEU A 84 10.21 2.49 -8.92
C LEU A 84 11.43 1.86 -9.58
N ARG A 85 11.32 0.56 -9.91
CA ARG A 85 12.35 -0.10 -10.70
C ARG A 85 11.73 -0.49 -12.03
N LEU A 86 12.26 0.10 -13.08
CA LEU A 86 11.74 -0.01 -14.42
C LEU A 86 12.77 -0.67 -15.34
N PRO A 87 12.34 -1.36 -16.42
CA PRO A 87 13.29 -1.94 -17.37
C PRO A 87 14.21 -0.88 -17.96
N ALA A 88 15.47 -1.26 -18.20
CA ALA A 88 16.50 -0.34 -18.70
C ALA A 88 16.23 0.18 -20.12
N GLY A 89 15.41 -0.52 -20.90
CA GLY A 89 15.15 -0.14 -22.29
C GLY A 89 14.22 1.05 -22.49
N LEU A 90 13.64 1.59 -21.42
CA LEU A 90 12.75 2.73 -21.53
C LEU A 90 13.54 4.03 -21.73
N SER A 91 13.00 4.94 -22.53
CA SER A 91 13.62 6.25 -22.70
C SER A 91 13.48 7.08 -21.41
N GLU A 92 14.30 8.10 -21.26
CA GLU A 92 14.20 9.00 -20.10
C GLU A 92 12.84 9.69 -20.06
N GLU A 93 12.31 10.06 -21.21
CA GLU A 93 10.97 10.66 -21.28
C GLU A 93 9.90 9.70 -20.76
N GLN A 94 9.97 8.42 -21.16
CA GLN A 94 9.02 7.41 -20.68
C GLN A 94 9.15 7.23 -19.17
N ARG A 95 10.39 7.18 -18.66
CA ARG A 95 10.65 7.02 -17.22
C ARG A 95 10.06 8.18 -16.41
N GLN A 96 10.28 9.40 -16.86
CA GLN A 96 9.75 10.59 -16.17
C GLN A 96 8.23 10.65 -16.24
N ARG A 97 7.65 10.23 -17.36
CA ARG A 97 6.20 10.19 -17.51
C ARG A 97 5.57 9.16 -16.56
N LEU A 98 6.18 7.99 -16.44
CA LEU A 98 5.70 6.96 -15.53
C LEU A 98 5.80 7.40 -14.07
N LEU A 99 6.88 8.07 -13.71
CA LEU A 99 7.03 8.61 -12.36
C LEU A 99 5.93 9.62 -12.06
N ALA A 100 5.64 10.53 -12.99
CA ALA A 100 4.58 11.53 -12.80
C ALA A 100 3.20 10.88 -12.66
N VAL A 101 2.93 9.84 -13.44
CA VAL A 101 1.64 9.13 -13.39
C VAL A 101 1.51 8.33 -12.10
N ALA A 102 2.60 7.74 -11.62
CA ALA A 102 2.62 6.98 -10.37
C ALA A 102 2.13 7.84 -9.20
N ALA A 103 2.50 9.12 -9.17
CA ALA A 103 2.09 10.04 -8.12
C ALA A 103 0.60 10.40 -8.17
N LYS A 104 -0.11 10.00 -9.22
CA LYS A 104 -1.54 10.26 -9.37
C LYS A 104 -2.41 9.07 -8.98
N CYS A 105 -1.82 8.01 -8.46
CA CYS A 105 -2.61 6.86 -8.04
C CYS A 105 -3.52 7.24 -6.86
N PRO A 106 -4.72 6.65 -6.77
CA PRO A 106 -5.68 7.03 -5.73
C PRO A 106 -5.14 6.93 -4.31
N VAL A 107 -4.36 5.89 -4.01
CA VAL A 107 -3.81 5.71 -2.66
C VAL A 107 -2.73 6.76 -2.37
N HIS A 108 -1.90 7.10 -3.36
CA HIS A 108 -0.91 8.16 -3.21
C HIS A 108 -1.60 9.48 -2.86
N ARG A 109 -2.64 9.82 -3.60
CA ARG A 109 -3.39 11.06 -3.38
C ARG A 109 -4.08 11.09 -2.03
N LEU A 110 -4.60 9.94 -1.61
CA LEU A 110 -5.20 9.79 -0.28
C LEU A 110 -4.17 10.06 0.82
N LEU A 111 -3.01 9.41 0.75
CA LEU A 111 -1.98 9.54 1.78
C LEU A 111 -1.33 10.93 1.77
N ALA A 112 -1.24 11.55 0.62
CA ALA A 112 -0.70 12.90 0.49
C ALA A 112 -1.70 13.99 0.91
N GLY A 113 -2.92 13.61 1.27
CA GLY A 113 -3.94 14.58 1.68
C GLY A 113 -4.57 15.36 0.54
N GLU A 114 -4.47 14.84 -0.68
CA GLU A 114 -5.01 15.54 -1.86
C GLU A 114 -6.49 15.22 -2.12
N THR A 115 -7.07 14.29 -1.39
CA THR A 115 -8.49 13.96 -1.50
C THR A 115 -9.13 14.04 -0.13
N GLU A 116 -10.41 14.42 -0.10
CA GLU A 116 -11.16 14.42 1.14
C GLU A 116 -11.65 13.01 1.42
N VAL A 117 -11.35 12.51 2.61
CA VAL A 117 -11.79 11.17 3.03
C VAL A 117 -12.49 11.31 4.36
N VAL A 118 -13.67 10.73 4.46
CA VAL A 118 -14.45 10.73 5.69
C VAL A 118 -14.44 9.34 6.27
N ILE A 119 -14.10 9.26 7.55
CA ILE A 119 -14.16 7.99 8.28
C ILE A 119 -15.34 8.11 9.22
N SER A 120 -16.24 7.13 9.15
CA SER A 120 -17.41 7.06 10.03
C SER A 120 -17.26 5.85 10.92
N ASP A 121 -17.42 6.05 12.20
CA ASP A 121 -17.27 4.98 13.18
C ASP A 121 -18.60 4.71 13.86
N ARG A 122 -18.89 3.45 14.12
CA ARG A 122 -20.07 3.05 14.87
C ARG A 122 -19.77 1.76 15.63
N ILE A 123 -20.59 1.48 16.61
CA ILE A 123 -20.47 0.30 17.45
C ILE A 123 -21.71 -0.56 17.26
N GLU A 124 -21.49 -1.86 17.04
CA GLU A 124 -22.57 -2.83 17.01
C GLU A 124 -22.18 -3.98 17.92
N ASP A 125 -23.15 -4.67 18.49
CA ASP A 125 -22.85 -5.83 19.30
C ASP A 125 -22.47 -7.00 18.41
N LEU A 126 -21.58 -7.86 18.91
CA LEU A 126 -21.30 -9.10 18.21
C LEU A 126 -22.54 -10.00 18.21
N PRO A 127 -22.80 -10.72 17.12
CA PRO A 127 -23.91 -11.64 17.12
C PRO A 127 -23.66 -12.77 18.13
N ASP A 128 -24.75 -13.27 18.72
CA ASP A 128 -24.66 -14.38 19.66
C ASP A 128 -24.17 -15.63 18.92
N ALA A 129 -23.36 -16.43 19.59
CA ALA A 129 -22.79 -17.63 19.00
C ALA A 129 -23.84 -18.75 18.86
#